data_861da25a52df2825c9b311cd4b59c53e
#
_entry.id   861da25a52df2825c9b311cd4b59c53e
#
_cell.length_a   1.000
_cell.length_b   1.000
_cell.length_c   1.000
_cell.angle_alpha   90.00
_cell.angle_beta   90.00
_cell.angle_gamma   90.00
#
_symmetry.space_group_name_H-M   'P 1'
#
loop_
_entity.id
_entity.type
_entity.pdbx_description
1 polymer ?
#
loop_
_entity_poly.entity_id
_entity_poly.type
_entity_poly.pdbx_seq_one_letter_code
_entity_poly.pdbx_strand_id
1 'polypeptide(L)'
;MKETKKKQAGWQLPSQLWGRGWGKGSLYLRQALHMMKEEKLFSGIYIAGTALAVAFTMVIVMAYNFKIAPVYPEVNRAKTFYLDGIVNVNPTTGVRKECGGVAQMIIDRLRELKSVEQVGTTLNFNPELFVQKPDGDDEPIYMQFVDDGFFKVYQFDFIEGRPFTHEEWLTNMNRLVLTDRMAKKVFGTTEGLVGKTLTIDYEDFTICGIVRTANVVSFMSYADAYTGGDHQHGYWGDPWGKGCVKAVILTDDVEALRKDINQMYTQLSQELKERGEEWEIAPLTNELISHHQMALSTHARSRDFQNNLLYLILTFITLLIVPAVNLSGIISGRMEERLAEMGVRKAFGASKRTLLNQVLVENFVLTFCGSVLGLLLAWGIVRWGGLWMLDALGFSNASEVNMEDFMATGEMLFAPVVFGCTLLFCLLINTLSAFLPAWLSLRKPIVESMNQKK
;
A
#
# COMPACT_ATOMS: atom_id res chain seq x y z
N MET A 1 2.71 27.55 -63.64
CA MET A 1 3.07 26.21 -64.12
C MET A 1 4.50 25.91 -63.71
N LYS A 2 4.71 25.82 -62.40
CA LYS A 2 5.95 25.35 -61.74
C LYS A 2 5.57 25.12 -60.28
N GLU A 3 5.35 23.87 -59.90
CA GLU A 3 5.33 23.43 -58.51
C GLU A 3 4.49 22.14 -58.36
N THR A 4 4.91 21.06 -58.97
CA THR A 4 4.42 19.71 -58.60
C THR A 4 5.41 18.64 -59.07
N LYS A 5 6.65 18.79 -58.69
CA LYS A 5 7.66 17.74 -58.86
C LYS A 5 8.66 17.72 -57.69
N LYS A 6 8.20 17.35 -56.51
CA LYS A 6 9.13 16.96 -55.44
C LYS A 6 8.39 16.16 -54.36
N LYS A 7 8.08 14.90 -54.62
CA LYS A 7 7.84 13.86 -53.58
C LYS A 7 7.67 12.50 -54.24
N GLN A 8 8.57 12.14 -55.14
CA GLN A 8 8.83 10.75 -55.53
C GLN A 8 10.34 10.52 -55.46
N ALA A 9 10.90 10.60 -54.29
CA ALA A 9 12.27 10.15 -54.03
C ALA A 9 12.18 8.89 -53.18
N GLY A 10 12.18 7.75 -53.84
CA GLY A 10 13.10 6.66 -53.64
C GLY A 10 13.06 5.94 -52.30
N TRP A 11 12.12 5.01 -52.12
CA TRP A 11 12.36 3.89 -51.24
C TRP A 11 13.26 2.85 -51.95
N GLN A 12 14.52 3.21 -52.20
CA GLN A 12 15.58 2.26 -52.48
C GLN A 12 16.15 1.83 -51.13
N LEU A 13 15.68 0.70 -50.61
CA LEU A 13 16.35 0.01 -49.51
C LEU A 13 17.77 -0.34 -49.99
N PRO A 14 18.84 0.14 -49.30
CA PRO A 14 20.20 -0.26 -49.62
C PRO A 14 20.33 -1.76 -49.39
N SER A 15 20.53 -2.51 -50.45
CA SER A 15 20.79 -3.97 -50.45
C SER A 15 22.08 -4.37 -49.72
N GLN A 16 22.81 -3.41 -49.14
CA GLN A 16 24.09 -3.63 -48.44
C GLN A 16 23.95 -3.80 -46.91
N LEU A 17 22.77 -3.81 -46.33
CA LEU A 17 22.57 -4.00 -44.89
C LEU A 17 22.34 -5.46 -44.45
N TRP A 18 22.58 -6.43 -45.32
CA TRP A 18 22.53 -7.87 -45.01
C TRP A 18 23.85 -8.44 -44.50
N GLY A 19 24.76 -7.57 -44.05
CA GLY A 19 26.05 -7.95 -43.49
C GLY A 19 25.98 -8.31 -42.01
N ARG A 20 26.08 -9.58 -41.71
CA ARG A 20 26.55 -10.23 -40.46
C ARG A 20 26.04 -9.71 -39.13
N GLY A 21 25.20 -10.49 -38.46
CA GLY A 21 25.22 -10.64 -37.00
C GLY A 21 24.12 -9.94 -36.18
N TRP A 22 23.19 -9.18 -36.77
CA TRP A 22 22.08 -8.57 -36.05
C TRP A 22 20.77 -9.24 -36.45
N GLY A 23 20.15 -9.97 -35.51
CA GLY A 23 18.92 -10.71 -35.77
C GLY A 23 17.75 -9.80 -36.20
N LYS A 24 16.69 -10.41 -36.74
CA LYS A 24 15.46 -9.75 -37.22
C LYS A 24 14.87 -8.73 -36.23
N GLY A 25 15.12 -8.89 -34.91
CA GLY A 25 14.65 -7.97 -33.85
C GLY A 25 15.26 -6.57 -33.92
N SER A 26 16.55 -6.43 -34.31
CA SER A 26 17.18 -5.10 -34.40
C SER A 26 16.64 -4.28 -35.57
N LEU A 27 16.21 -4.97 -36.66
CA LEU A 27 15.57 -4.32 -37.80
C LEU A 27 14.20 -3.71 -37.36
N TYR A 28 13.38 -4.50 -36.67
CA TYR A 28 12.09 -4.02 -36.17
C TYR A 28 12.24 -2.87 -35.17
N LEU A 29 13.24 -2.92 -34.29
CA LEU A 29 13.53 -1.83 -33.37
C LEU A 29 13.91 -0.54 -34.09
N ARG A 30 14.78 -0.61 -35.11
CA ARG A 30 15.14 0.57 -35.92
C ARG A 30 13.93 1.13 -36.66
N GLN A 31 13.08 0.26 -37.19
CA GLN A 31 11.83 0.67 -37.85
C GLN A 31 10.88 1.36 -36.85
N ALA A 32 10.73 0.84 -35.63
CA ALA A 32 9.92 1.45 -34.57
C ALA A 32 10.44 2.85 -34.21
N LEU A 33 11.73 3.01 -34.02
CA LEU A 33 12.36 4.30 -33.71
C LEU A 33 12.25 5.31 -34.87
N HIS A 34 12.36 4.84 -36.12
CA HIS A 34 12.18 5.70 -37.29
C HIS A 34 10.75 6.19 -37.40
N MET A 35 9.79 5.32 -37.21
CA MET A 35 8.39 5.62 -37.18
C MET A 35 8.00 6.66 -36.12
N MET A 36 8.55 6.53 -34.91
CA MET A 36 8.34 7.53 -33.85
C MET A 36 8.78 8.94 -34.27
N LYS A 37 9.82 9.03 -35.10
CA LYS A 37 10.30 10.31 -35.64
C LYS A 37 9.42 10.88 -36.76
N GLU A 38 8.83 10.01 -37.57
CA GLU A 38 7.97 10.42 -38.69
C GLU A 38 6.56 10.80 -38.19
N GLU A 39 5.97 10.01 -37.29
CA GLU A 39 4.63 10.21 -36.76
C GLU A 39 4.68 10.75 -35.31
N LYS A 40 5.23 11.93 -35.14
CA LYS A 40 5.49 12.53 -33.79
C LYS A 40 4.21 12.73 -32.98
N LEU A 41 3.13 13.19 -33.60
CA LEU A 41 1.85 13.47 -32.92
C LEU A 41 1.24 12.18 -32.38
N PHE A 42 1.15 11.14 -33.25
CA PHE A 42 0.62 9.85 -32.85
C PHE A 42 1.45 9.23 -31.73
N SER A 43 2.79 9.17 -31.92
CA SER A 43 3.70 8.60 -30.91
C SER A 43 3.64 9.36 -29.59
N GLY A 44 3.52 10.69 -29.64
CA GLY A 44 3.35 11.54 -28.46
C GLY A 44 2.07 11.26 -27.68
N ILE A 45 0.92 11.19 -28.37
CA ILE A 45 -0.38 10.89 -27.75
C ILE A 45 -0.36 9.47 -27.15
N TYR A 46 0.19 8.50 -27.89
CA TYR A 46 0.29 7.12 -27.42
C TYR A 46 1.15 7.01 -26.16
N ILE A 47 2.35 7.61 -26.17
CA ILE A 47 3.29 7.61 -25.03
C ILE A 47 2.66 8.34 -23.84
N ALA A 48 2.04 9.51 -24.04
CA ALA A 48 1.42 10.26 -22.96
C ALA A 48 0.23 9.49 -22.34
N GLY A 49 -0.65 8.92 -23.15
CA GLY A 49 -1.77 8.09 -22.67
C GLY A 49 -1.30 6.87 -21.89
N THR A 50 -0.28 6.17 -22.40
CA THR A 50 0.32 5.02 -21.70
C THR A 50 1.00 5.47 -20.41
N ALA A 51 1.73 6.59 -20.42
CA ALA A 51 2.41 7.12 -19.25
C ALA A 51 1.43 7.48 -18.13
N LEU A 52 0.32 8.14 -18.44
CA LEU A 52 -0.72 8.46 -17.46
C LEU A 52 -1.36 7.18 -16.89
N ALA A 53 -1.70 6.22 -17.74
CA ALA A 53 -2.29 4.96 -17.31
C ALA A 53 -1.35 4.19 -16.35
N VAL A 54 -0.07 4.09 -16.70
CA VAL A 54 0.95 3.44 -15.86
C VAL A 54 1.17 4.22 -14.57
N ALA A 55 1.21 5.57 -14.64
CA ALA A 55 1.40 6.40 -13.46
C ALA A 55 0.28 6.20 -12.43
N PHE A 56 -0.99 6.28 -12.84
CA PHE A 56 -2.12 6.07 -11.94
C PHE A 56 -2.16 4.65 -11.38
N THR A 57 -1.94 3.64 -12.24
CA THR A 57 -1.87 2.24 -11.79
C THR A 57 -0.78 2.07 -10.75
N MET A 58 0.39 2.64 -10.99
CA MET A 58 1.54 2.53 -10.10
C MET A 58 1.31 3.23 -8.76
N VAL A 59 0.71 4.42 -8.75
CA VAL A 59 0.35 5.14 -7.52
C VAL A 59 -0.56 4.28 -6.64
N ILE A 60 -1.58 3.62 -7.23
CA ILE A 60 -2.49 2.74 -6.47
C ILE A 60 -1.75 1.51 -5.93
N VAL A 61 -0.90 0.88 -6.75
CA VAL A 61 -0.10 -0.28 -6.31
C VAL A 61 0.85 0.12 -5.18
N MET A 62 1.52 1.26 -5.28
CA MET A 62 2.38 1.78 -4.22
C MET A 62 1.59 2.09 -2.95
N ALA A 63 0.44 2.75 -3.09
CA ALA A 63 -0.47 3.04 -1.99
C ALA A 63 -0.90 1.78 -1.24
N TYR A 64 -1.27 0.74 -1.97
CA TYR A 64 -1.60 -0.56 -1.39
C TYR A 64 -0.38 -1.21 -0.74
N ASN A 65 0.77 -1.16 -1.40
CA ASN A 65 2.02 -1.71 -0.86
C ASN A 65 2.42 -1.04 0.46
N PHE A 66 2.25 0.28 0.60
CA PHE A 66 2.50 1.00 1.86
C PHE A 66 1.65 0.48 3.02
N LYS A 67 0.41 0.06 2.72
CA LYS A 67 -0.49 -0.45 3.75
C LYS A 67 -0.16 -1.86 4.22
N ILE A 68 0.39 -2.72 3.35
CA ILE A 68 0.55 -4.15 3.64
C ILE A 68 1.99 -4.63 3.78
N ALA A 69 2.96 -3.96 3.14
CA ALA A 69 4.35 -4.40 3.17
C ALA A 69 4.93 -4.31 4.59
N PRO A 70 5.85 -5.21 4.96
CA PRO A 70 6.62 -5.09 6.19
C PRO A 70 7.33 -3.74 6.24
N VAL A 71 7.22 -3.03 7.35
CA VAL A 71 7.87 -1.74 7.57
C VAL A 71 8.27 -1.62 9.02
N TYR A 72 9.37 -0.93 9.28
CA TYR A 72 9.82 -0.65 10.65
C TYR A 72 8.79 0.21 11.40
N PRO A 73 8.44 -0.11 12.66
CA PRO A 73 8.80 -1.30 13.44
C PRO A 73 7.87 -2.51 13.20
N GLU A 74 6.86 -2.39 12.33
CA GLU A 74 5.84 -3.41 12.04
C GLU A 74 6.34 -4.45 11.02
N VAL A 75 7.50 -5.06 11.27
CA VAL A 75 8.14 -5.99 10.32
C VAL A 75 7.38 -7.31 10.14
N ASN A 76 6.57 -7.69 11.12
CA ASN A 76 5.82 -8.94 11.14
C ASN A 76 4.36 -8.81 10.72
N ARG A 77 4.01 -7.81 9.89
CA ARG A 77 2.63 -7.52 9.46
C ARG A 77 1.86 -8.75 8.96
N ALA A 78 2.52 -9.66 8.25
CA ALA A 78 1.89 -10.87 7.71
C ALA A 78 1.43 -11.86 8.79
N LYS A 79 2.05 -11.83 9.98
CA LYS A 79 1.75 -12.70 11.13
C LYS A 79 1.00 -11.97 12.25
N THR A 80 0.67 -10.70 12.02
CA THR A 80 0.02 -9.85 13.01
C THR A 80 -1.49 -9.85 12.80
N PHE A 81 -2.21 -10.10 13.89
CA PHE A 81 -3.67 -10.11 13.97
C PHE A 81 -4.14 -9.15 15.05
N TYR A 82 -5.36 -8.63 14.89
CA TYR A 82 -5.93 -7.64 15.78
C TYR A 82 -7.26 -8.13 16.37
N LEU A 83 -7.46 -7.81 17.63
CA LEU A 83 -8.73 -7.91 18.31
C LEU A 83 -9.07 -6.50 18.83
N ASP A 84 -10.01 -5.85 18.16
CA ASP A 84 -10.32 -4.42 18.36
C ASP A 84 -11.63 -4.18 19.11
N GLY A 85 -12.28 -5.24 19.59
CA GLY A 85 -13.50 -5.09 20.37
C GLY A 85 -14.23 -6.39 20.64
N ILE A 86 -15.30 -6.26 21.43
CA ILE A 86 -16.19 -7.34 21.81
C ILE A 86 -17.64 -6.96 21.53
N VAL A 87 -18.47 -7.98 21.44
CA VAL A 87 -19.92 -7.86 21.47
C VAL A 87 -20.49 -8.69 22.62
N ASN A 88 -21.31 -8.07 23.44
CA ASN A 88 -22.11 -8.77 24.45
C ASN A 88 -23.49 -9.03 23.85
N VAL A 89 -23.91 -10.25 23.82
CA VAL A 89 -25.18 -10.70 23.26
C VAL A 89 -26.04 -11.26 24.39
N ASN A 90 -27.26 -10.76 24.57
CA ASN A 90 -28.22 -11.42 25.45
C ASN A 90 -28.98 -12.49 24.61
N PRO A 91 -28.79 -13.78 24.89
CA PRO A 91 -29.38 -14.86 24.10
C PRO A 91 -30.89 -14.91 24.18
N THR A 92 -31.49 -14.38 25.27
CA THR A 92 -32.94 -14.38 25.49
C THR A 92 -33.66 -13.26 24.75
N THR A 93 -33.10 -12.06 24.76
CA THR A 93 -33.69 -10.86 24.14
C THR A 93 -33.15 -10.54 22.74
N GLY A 94 -32.05 -11.16 22.35
CA GLY A 94 -31.32 -10.85 21.11
C GLY A 94 -30.63 -9.49 21.09
N VAL A 95 -30.61 -8.76 22.22
CA VAL A 95 -29.98 -7.47 22.32
C VAL A 95 -28.45 -7.63 22.22
N ARG A 96 -27.81 -6.81 21.39
CA ARG A 96 -26.36 -6.77 21.20
C ARG A 96 -25.82 -5.44 21.69
N LYS A 97 -24.73 -5.49 22.47
CA LYS A 97 -23.98 -4.32 22.93
C LYS A 97 -22.54 -4.44 22.44
N GLU A 98 -22.16 -3.57 21.53
CA GLU A 98 -20.82 -3.55 20.96
C GLU A 98 -19.93 -2.62 21.76
N CYS A 99 -18.66 -3.00 21.95
CA CYS A 99 -17.60 -2.20 22.54
C CYS A 99 -16.38 -2.23 21.61
N GLY A 100 -15.89 -1.04 21.27
CA GLY A 100 -14.71 -0.89 20.39
C GLY A 100 -13.40 -0.98 21.17
N GLY A 101 -13.21 -2.05 21.89
CA GLY A 101 -12.02 -2.38 22.65
C GLY A 101 -12.28 -3.58 23.55
N VAL A 102 -11.23 -4.13 24.12
CA VAL A 102 -11.25 -5.29 25.03
C VAL A 102 -10.71 -4.88 26.40
N ALA A 103 -11.13 -5.60 27.43
CA ALA A 103 -10.60 -5.40 28.79
C ALA A 103 -9.29 -6.17 28.99
N GLN A 104 -8.50 -5.72 29.95
CA GLN A 104 -7.23 -6.35 30.31
C GLN A 104 -7.38 -7.84 30.65
N MET A 105 -8.47 -8.26 31.28
CA MET A 105 -8.76 -9.66 31.55
C MET A 105 -8.77 -10.56 30.30
N ILE A 106 -9.20 -10.03 29.15
CA ILE A 106 -9.16 -10.76 27.88
C ILE A 106 -7.72 -10.85 27.36
N ILE A 107 -6.95 -9.78 27.50
CA ILE A 107 -5.52 -9.75 27.13
C ILE A 107 -4.73 -10.78 27.95
N ASP A 108 -4.97 -10.87 29.26
CA ASP A 108 -4.28 -11.81 30.12
C ASP A 108 -4.57 -13.26 29.70
N ARG A 109 -5.82 -13.59 29.36
CA ARG A 109 -6.18 -14.91 28.81
C ARG A 109 -5.55 -15.19 27.44
N LEU A 110 -5.46 -14.17 26.57
CA LEU A 110 -4.81 -14.30 25.27
C LEU A 110 -3.33 -14.68 25.45
N ARG A 111 -2.64 -14.11 26.45
CA ARG A 111 -1.24 -14.43 26.78
C ARG A 111 -1.02 -15.87 27.21
N GLU A 112 -2.06 -16.54 27.73
CA GLU A 112 -2.00 -17.94 28.17
C GLU A 112 -2.23 -18.94 27.03
N LEU A 113 -2.72 -18.48 25.85
CA LEU A 113 -2.99 -19.35 24.73
C LEU A 113 -1.70 -19.86 24.07
N LYS A 114 -1.65 -21.17 23.80
CA LYS A 114 -0.47 -21.81 23.18
C LYS A 114 -0.20 -21.38 21.74
N SER A 115 -1.27 -20.97 21.04
CA SER A 115 -1.20 -20.50 19.66
C SER A 115 -0.71 -19.06 19.53
N VAL A 116 -0.51 -18.36 20.64
CA VAL A 116 -0.05 -16.98 20.70
C VAL A 116 1.45 -16.94 20.96
N GLU A 117 2.22 -16.31 20.08
CA GLU A 117 3.64 -16.09 20.25
C GLU A 117 3.89 -14.88 21.16
N GLN A 118 3.26 -13.75 20.84
CA GLN A 118 3.31 -12.50 21.61
C GLN A 118 1.97 -11.76 21.55
N VAL A 119 1.62 -11.07 22.62
CA VAL A 119 0.50 -10.12 22.65
C VAL A 119 1.01 -8.79 23.15
N GLY A 120 0.69 -7.74 22.41
CA GLY A 120 0.84 -6.36 22.82
C GLY A 120 -0.50 -5.65 22.80
N THR A 121 -0.59 -4.55 23.53
CA THR A 121 -1.80 -3.74 23.57
C THR A 121 -1.54 -2.28 23.27
N THR A 122 -2.54 -1.63 22.69
CA THR A 122 -2.55 -0.17 22.49
C THR A 122 -3.94 0.37 22.77
N LEU A 123 -4.03 1.57 23.33
CA LEU A 123 -5.32 2.24 23.48
C LEU A 123 -5.88 2.64 22.11
N ASN A 124 -7.20 2.60 22.03
CA ASN A 124 -7.93 3.02 20.81
C ASN A 124 -8.12 4.55 20.73
N PHE A 125 -7.59 5.26 21.70
CA PHE A 125 -7.75 6.70 21.86
C PHE A 125 -6.39 7.34 22.15
N ASN A 126 -5.99 8.28 21.33
CA ASN A 126 -4.76 9.05 21.51
C ASN A 126 -5.16 10.52 21.63
N PRO A 127 -5.06 11.09 22.83
CA PRO A 127 -5.32 12.51 23.02
C PRO A 127 -4.19 13.34 22.39
N GLU A 128 -4.53 14.54 21.95
CA GLU A 128 -3.54 15.57 21.63
C GLU A 128 -3.00 16.11 22.96
N LEU A 129 -1.71 15.97 23.21
CA LEU A 129 -1.01 16.36 24.42
C LEU A 129 0.09 17.37 24.07
N PHE A 130 0.57 18.09 25.09
CA PHE A 130 1.61 19.09 24.93
C PHE A 130 2.78 18.82 25.86
N VAL A 131 3.99 18.82 25.29
CA VAL A 131 5.22 18.73 26.05
C VAL A 131 5.76 20.13 26.34
N GLN A 132 6.15 20.36 27.59
CA GLN A 132 6.81 21.60 27.99
C GLN A 132 8.30 21.52 27.68
N LYS A 133 8.75 22.38 26.76
CA LYS A 133 10.17 22.48 26.44
C LYS A 133 10.94 23.25 27.51
N PRO A 134 12.24 23.03 27.65
CA PRO A 134 13.11 23.79 28.54
C PRO A 134 13.14 25.32 28.29
N ASP A 135 12.82 25.74 27.05
CA ASP A 135 12.73 27.15 26.65
C ASP A 135 11.37 27.80 26.96
N GLY A 136 10.41 27.02 27.44
CA GLY A 136 9.09 27.48 27.88
C GLY A 136 8.00 27.49 26.82
N ASP A 137 8.28 27.08 25.62
CA ASP A 137 7.28 26.86 24.56
C ASP A 137 6.65 25.49 24.71
N ASP A 138 5.34 25.38 24.51
CA ASP A 138 4.63 24.11 24.45
C ASP A 138 4.73 23.52 23.01
N GLU A 139 4.96 22.22 22.94
CA GLU A 139 5.05 21.50 21.67
C GLU A 139 4.04 20.37 21.64
N PRO A 140 3.21 20.24 20.59
CA PRO A 140 2.29 19.11 20.49
C PRO A 140 3.06 17.79 20.38
N ILE A 141 2.58 16.78 21.09
CA ILE A 141 3.15 15.43 21.13
C ILE A 141 2.05 14.40 20.89
N TYR A 142 2.29 13.51 19.95
CA TYR A 142 1.44 12.35 19.70
C TYR A 142 1.91 11.19 20.56
N MET A 143 1.22 10.92 21.66
CA MET A 143 1.59 9.89 22.62
C MET A 143 0.68 8.67 22.51
N GLN A 144 1.27 7.49 22.46
CA GLN A 144 0.56 6.22 22.40
C GLN A 144 0.68 5.49 23.75
N PHE A 145 -0.47 5.05 24.26
CA PHE A 145 -0.55 4.25 25.48
C PHE A 145 -0.49 2.77 25.13
N VAL A 146 0.52 2.06 25.65
CA VAL A 146 0.84 0.68 25.29
C VAL A 146 1.25 -0.13 26.51
N ASP A 147 1.30 -1.47 26.39
CA ASP A 147 1.89 -2.34 27.39
C ASP A 147 3.33 -2.75 27.04
N ASP A 148 3.97 -3.53 27.90
CA ASP A 148 5.31 -4.09 27.63
C ASP A 148 5.33 -5.08 26.47
N GLY A 149 4.20 -5.75 26.19
CA GLY A 149 4.04 -6.68 25.07
C GLY A 149 4.10 -6.00 23.72
N PHE A 150 3.70 -4.72 23.64
CA PHE A 150 3.73 -3.94 22.41
C PHE A 150 5.14 -3.90 21.79
N PHE A 151 6.18 -3.70 22.60
CA PHE A 151 7.58 -3.69 22.15
C PHE A 151 8.13 -5.09 21.80
N LYS A 152 7.43 -6.17 22.17
CA LYS A 152 7.76 -7.54 21.78
C LYS A 152 7.13 -7.93 20.45
N VAL A 153 5.93 -7.42 20.17
CA VAL A 153 5.23 -7.62 18.88
C VAL A 153 5.88 -6.77 17.80
N TYR A 154 6.11 -5.49 18.08
CA TYR A 154 6.74 -4.56 17.19
C TYR A 154 8.23 -4.42 17.50
N GLN A 155 9.07 -4.60 16.48
CA GLN A 155 10.53 -4.62 16.66
C GLN A 155 11.11 -3.21 16.58
N PHE A 156 11.13 -2.54 17.73
CA PHE A 156 11.75 -1.23 17.85
C PHE A 156 13.26 -1.28 18.00
N ASP A 157 13.97 -0.41 17.30
CA ASP A 157 15.43 -0.21 17.44
C ASP A 157 15.68 0.83 18.53
N PHE A 158 16.11 0.37 19.72
CA PHE A 158 16.49 1.25 20.82
C PHE A 158 17.87 1.85 20.58
N ILE A 159 17.94 3.19 20.52
CA ILE A 159 19.19 3.95 20.39
C ILE A 159 19.85 4.09 21.75
N GLU A 160 19.05 4.33 22.80
CA GLU A 160 19.48 4.42 24.19
C GLU A 160 18.44 3.81 25.11
N GLY A 161 18.86 3.20 26.21
CA GLY A 161 17.96 2.64 27.21
C GLY A 161 17.25 1.36 26.79
N ARG A 162 16.01 1.19 27.28
CA ARG A 162 15.19 0.00 27.08
C ARG A 162 13.70 0.33 27.13
N PRO A 163 12.79 -0.58 26.68
CA PRO A 163 11.37 -0.46 26.99
C PRO A 163 11.12 -0.55 28.50
N PHE A 164 10.00 -0.02 28.95
CA PHE A 164 9.56 -0.28 30.33
C PHE A 164 9.19 -1.75 30.53
N THR A 165 9.38 -2.23 31.75
CA THR A 165 9.11 -3.65 32.10
C THR A 165 7.64 -3.85 32.44
N HIS A 166 7.21 -5.12 32.49
CA HIS A 166 5.87 -5.49 32.92
C HIS A 166 5.57 -5.03 34.36
N GLU A 167 6.56 -5.05 35.26
CA GLU A 167 6.43 -4.57 36.63
C GLU A 167 6.26 -3.03 36.69
N GLU A 168 7.05 -2.29 35.91
CA GLU A 168 6.93 -0.83 35.79
C GLU A 168 5.56 -0.45 35.20
N TRP A 169 5.05 -1.24 34.27
CA TRP A 169 3.72 -1.08 33.70
C TRP A 169 2.62 -1.36 34.73
N LEU A 170 2.65 -2.51 35.43
CA LEU A 170 1.68 -2.88 36.46
C LEU A 170 1.61 -1.90 37.64
N THR A 171 2.73 -1.28 37.98
CA THR A 171 2.81 -0.31 39.09
C THR A 171 2.50 1.12 38.68
N ASN A 172 1.99 1.33 37.47
CA ASN A 172 1.66 2.67 36.91
C ASN A 172 2.83 3.67 37.04
N MET A 173 4.05 3.20 36.84
CA MET A 173 5.18 4.13 36.78
C MET A 173 5.10 4.94 35.49
N ASN A 174 5.15 6.28 35.59
CA ASN A 174 5.19 7.19 34.46
C ASN A 174 6.52 7.04 33.69
N ARG A 175 6.68 5.92 32.98
CA ARG A 175 7.82 5.62 32.11
C ARG A 175 7.51 6.06 30.69
N LEU A 176 8.50 6.67 30.04
CA LEU A 176 8.38 7.19 28.69
C LEU A 176 9.46 6.58 27.79
N VAL A 177 9.03 6.03 26.67
CA VAL A 177 9.90 5.74 25.53
C VAL A 177 9.68 6.84 24.51
N LEU A 178 10.71 7.63 24.23
CA LEU A 178 10.65 8.79 23.33
C LEU A 178 11.28 8.44 21.98
N THR A 179 10.76 8.97 20.88
CA THR A 179 11.39 8.81 19.57
C THR A 179 12.59 9.74 19.42
N ASP A 180 13.55 9.35 18.59
CA ASP A 180 14.76 10.15 18.31
C ASP A 180 14.42 11.50 17.68
N ARG A 181 13.34 11.57 16.89
CA ARG A 181 12.81 12.82 16.33
C ARG A 181 12.35 13.76 17.43
N MET A 182 11.49 13.25 18.32
CA MET A 182 10.95 14.08 19.41
C MET A 182 12.02 14.45 20.43
N ALA A 183 12.96 13.54 20.69
CA ALA A 183 14.12 13.83 21.54
C ALA A 183 14.97 14.99 20.99
N LYS A 184 15.26 15.01 19.68
CA LYS A 184 15.95 16.11 19.01
C LYS A 184 15.13 17.41 19.07
N LYS A 185 13.81 17.33 18.90
CA LYS A 185 12.93 18.49 18.89
C LYS A 185 12.84 19.16 20.26
N VAL A 186 12.83 18.37 21.35
CA VAL A 186 12.69 18.88 22.73
C VAL A 186 14.02 19.18 23.37
N PHE A 187 15.02 18.32 23.22
CA PHE A 187 16.31 18.41 23.92
C PHE A 187 17.49 18.79 23.01
N GLY A 188 17.30 18.84 21.70
CA GLY A 188 18.39 19.07 20.73
C GLY A 188 19.36 17.90 20.55
N THR A 189 19.18 16.78 21.27
CA THR A 189 20.05 15.60 21.28
C THR A 189 19.24 14.32 21.41
N THR A 190 19.87 13.18 21.07
CA THR A 190 19.30 11.83 21.29
C THR A 190 20.08 11.03 22.33
N GLU A 191 21.13 11.61 22.91
CA GLU A 191 22.03 10.91 23.82
C GLU A 191 21.97 11.49 25.24
N GLY A 192 22.15 10.65 26.26
CA GLY A 192 22.18 11.05 27.66
C GLY A 192 20.82 11.53 28.17
N LEU A 193 19.71 11.00 27.64
CA LEU A 193 18.36 11.38 28.02
C LEU A 193 17.70 10.39 28.97
N VAL A 194 18.15 9.16 29.03
CA VAL A 194 17.61 8.14 29.92
C VAL A 194 17.76 8.58 31.38
N GLY A 195 16.67 8.50 32.14
CA GLY A 195 16.57 8.95 33.52
C GLY A 195 16.20 10.42 33.71
N LYS A 196 16.14 11.22 32.63
CA LYS A 196 15.61 12.60 32.71
C LYS A 196 14.09 12.59 32.77
N THR A 197 13.54 13.64 33.34
CA THR A 197 12.10 13.87 33.42
C THR A 197 11.66 14.80 32.30
N LEU A 198 10.52 14.48 31.72
CA LEU A 198 9.82 15.29 30.72
C LEU A 198 8.39 15.52 31.21
N THR A 199 7.96 16.79 31.29
CA THR A 199 6.59 17.12 31.67
C THR A 199 5.70 17.16 30.43
N ILE A 200 4.64 16.36 30.42
CA ILE A 200 3.64 16.28 29.37
C ILE A 200 2.28 16.47 30.01
N ASP A 201 1.52 17.48 29.58
CA ASP A 201 0.19 17.82 30.09
C ASP A 201 0.15 17.92 31.61
N TYR A 202 1.17 18.58 32.17
CA TYR A 202 1.36 18.79 33.64
C TYR A 202 1.70 17.51 34.43
N GLU A 203 1.97 16.39 33.77
CA GLU A 203 2.44 15.17 34.42
C GLU A 203 3.91 14.88 34.07
N ASP A 204 4.65 14.43 35.07
CA ASP A 204 6.08 14.13 34.93
C ASP A 204 6.31 12.67 34.54
N PHE A 205 6.99 12.49 33.43
CA PHE A 205 7.40 11.17 32.90
C PHE A 205 8.91 11.02 32.93
N THR A 206 9.39 9.85 33.37
CA THR A 206 10.81 9.51 33.32
C THR A 206 11.14 8.77 32.03
N ILE A 207 12.06 9.32 31.25
CA ILE A 207 12.53 8.69 30.00
C ILE A 207 13.29 7.41 30.35
N CYS A 208 12.83 6.26 29.85
CA CYS A 208 13.47 4.96 30.04
C CYS A 208 14.16 4.45 28.75
N GLY A 209 13.81 5.00 27.60
CA GLY A 209 14.44 4.63 26.34
C GLY A 209 14.20 5.64 25.24
N ILE A 210 15.12 5.65 24.28
CA ILE A 210 15.02 6.40 23.03
C ILE A 210 15.00 5.38 21.89
N VAL A 211 13.97 5.48 21.03
CA VAL A 211 13.81 4.60 19.87
C VAL A 211 13.90 5.37 18.56
N ARG A 212 14.31 4.66 17.50
CA ARG A 212 14.20 5.21 16.14
C ARG A 212 12.73 5.50 15.84
N THR A 213 12.43 6.66 15.25
CA THR A 213 11.06 7.05 14.86
C THR A 213 10.45 6.00 13.93
N ALA A 214 9.24 5.57 14.26
CA ALA A 214 8.46 4.65 13.44
C ALA A 214 8.16 5.29 12.07
N ASN A 215 8.01 4.44 11.06
CA ASN A 215 7.63 4.92 9.76
C ASN A 215 6.18 5.47 9.79
N VAL A 216 5.92 6.57 9.10
CA VAL A 216 4.58 7.21 9.06
C VAL A 216 3.48 6.29 8.52
N VAL A 217 3.83 5.28 7.72
CA VAL A 217 2.88 4.27 7.23
C VAL A 217 2.69 3.11 8.21
N SER A 218 3.31 3.16 9.38
CA SER A 218 3.10 2.22 10.49
C SER A 218 1.96 2.70 11.37
N PHE A 219 0.74 2.62 10.83
CA PHE A 219 -0.45 3.24 11.44
C PHE A 219 -0.82 2.73 12.84
N MET A 220 -0.33 1.54 13.24
CA MET A 220 -0.58 0.99 14.57
C MET A 220 0.52 1.33 15.58
N SER A 221 1.69 1.71 15.12
CA SER A 221 2.87 1.94 15.96
C SER A 221 3.52 3.31 15.78
N TYR A 222 2.96 4.18 14.94
CA TYR A 222 3.47 5.55 14.75
C TYR A 222 3.05 6.44 15.92
N ALA A 223 4.03 6.98 16.63
CA ALA A 223 3.85 7.97 17.71
C ALA A 223 5.14 8.75 17.91
N ASP A 224 5.08 9.83 18.69
CA ASP A 224 6.24 10.59 19.16
C ASP A 224 6.80 10.01 20.46
N ALA A 225 5.91 9.42 21.27
CA ALA A 225 6.26 8.80 22.53
C ALA A 225 5.32 7.64 22.88
N TYR A 226 5.79 6.73 23.73
CA TYR A 226 5.05 5.58 24.21
C TYR A 226 5.12 5.52 25.74
N THR A 227 3.97 5.29 26.38
CA THR A 227 3.86 5.16 27.83
C THR A 227 2.87 4.07 28.24
N GLY A 228 2.94 3.60 29.48
CA GLY A 228 2.04 2.57 30.00
C GLY A 228 0.62 3.05 30.27
N GLY A 229 0.42 4.33 30.53
CA GLY A 229 -0.89 4.88 30.92
C GLY A 229 -1.35 4.45 32.32
N ASP A 230 -2.47 4.98 32.76
CA ASP A 230 -3.08 4.67 34.06
C ASP A 230 -4.07 3.52 33.94
N HIS A 231 -3.71 2.35 34.46
CA HIS A 231 -4.55 1.16 34.45
C HIS A 231 -5.71 1.21 35.45
N GLN A 232 -5.63 2.10 36.45
CA GLN A 232 -6.57 2.15 37.56
C GLN A 232 -7.84 2.96 37.24
N HIS A 233 -7.80 3.83 36.22
CA HIS A 233 -8.90 4.77 35.94
C HIS A 233 -9.78 4.35 34.74
N GLY A 234 -10.06 3.05 34.58
CA GLY A 234 -11.19 2.61 33.74
C GLY A 234 -10.94 2.46 32.24
N TYR A 235 -9.79 2.90 31.72
CA TYR A 235 -9.48 2.71 30.28
C TYR A 235 -9.17 1.25 29.94
N TRP A 236 -8.70 0.46 30.90
CA TRP A 236 -8.24 -0.91 30.72
C TRP A 236 -9.33 -1.96 31.00
N GLY A 237 -10.52 -1.53 31.45
CA GLY A 237 -11.69 -2.35 31.33
C GLY A 237 -12.47 -2.68 32.59
N ASP A 238 -13.65 -3.21 32.36
CA ASP A 238 -14.59 -3.67 33.35
C ASP A 238 -14.61 -5.21 33.46
N PRO A 239 -15.30 -5.76 34.50
CA PRO A 239 -15.45 -7.22 34.69
C PRO A 239 -16.18 -7.93 33.54
N TRP A 240 -16.78 -7.20 32.62
CA TRP A 240 -17.56 -7.70 31.49
C TRP A 240 -16.75 -7.83 30.21
N GLY A 241 -15.45 -7.66 30.28
CA GLY A 241 -14.54 -7.71 29.13
C GLY A 241 -14.53 -6.44 28.29
N LYS A 242 -15.30 -5.40 28.66
CA LYS A 242 -15.29 -4.12 27.95
C LYS A 242 -14.08 -3.30 28.35
N GLY A 243 -13.43 -2.69 27.38
CA GLY A 243 -12.29 -1.83 27.59
C GLY A 243 -12.06 -0.94 26.36
N CYS A 244 -11.01 -0.12 26.43
CA CYS A 244 -10.61 0.74 25.33
C CYS A 244 -9.33 0.25 24.66
N VAL A 245 -8.88 -0.97 24.98
CA VAL A 245 -7.62 -1.53 24.50
C VAL A 245 -7.83 -2.35 23.23
N LYS A 246 -6.94 -2.22 22.28
CA LYS A 246 -6.80 -3.13 21.15
C LYS A 246 -5.71 -4.14 21.45
N ALA A 247 -5.97 -5.42 21.20
CA ALA A 247 -4.94 -6.45 21.24
C ALA A 247 -4.27 -6.57 19.86
N VAL A 248 -2.96 -6.60 19.89
CA VAL A 248 -2.11 -6.92 18.75
C VAL A 248 -1.45 -8.26 19.02
N ILE A 249 -1.75 -9.25 18.21
CA ILE A 249 -1.40 -10.64 18.44
C ILE A 249 -0.44 -11.11 17.35
N LEU A 250 0.70 -11.67 17.73
CA LEU A 250 1.64 -12.32 16.83
C LEU A 250 1.42 -13.83 16.90
N THR A 251 1.26 -14.47 15.73
CA THR A 251 1.10 -15.92 15.62
C THR A 251 1.61 -16.46 14.29
N ASP A 252 2.16 -17.66 14.32
CA ASP A 252 2.50 -18.45 13.13
C ASP A 252 1.33 -19.36 12.68
N ASP A 253 0.37 -19.67 13.58
CA ASP A 253 -0.75 -20.58 13.32
C ASP A 253 -2.09 -19.88 13.58
N VAL A 254 -2.62 -19.25 12.54
CA VAL A 254 -3.90 -18.52 12.62
C VAL A 254 -5.10 -19.44 12.87
N GLU A 255 -5.07 -20.68 12.38
CA GLU A 255 -6.19 -21.60 12.55
C GLU A 255 -6.26 -22.13 14.00
N ALA A 256 -5.11 -22.44 14.59
CA ALA A 256 -5.04 -22.76 16.01
C ALA A 256 -5.50 -21.58 16.87
N LEU A 257 -5.03 -20.35 16.55
CA LEU A 257 -5.42 -19.15 17.26
C LEU A 257 -6.93 -18.88 17.19
N ARG A 258 -7.56 -19.05 16.03
CA ARG A 258 -9.03 -18.93 15.90
C ARG A 258 -9.78 -19.89 16.81
N LYS A 259 -9.35 -21.14 16.83
CA LYS A 259 -9.94 -22.17 17.66
C LYS A 259 -9.80 -21.86 19.15
N ASP A 260 -8.61 -21.48 19.57
CA ASP A 260 -8.28 -21.15 20.96
C ASP A 260 -9.08 -19.92 21.42
N ILE A 261 -9.17 -18.87 20.62
CA ILE A 261 -9.98 -17.68 20.93
C ILE A 261 -11.46 -18.02 21.05
N ASN A 262 -12.03 -18.79 20.13
CA ASN A 262 -13.41 -19.19 20.21
C ASN A 262 -13.69 -20.00 21.48
N GLN A 263 -12.78 -20.89 21.85
CA GLN A 263 -12.87 -21.66 23.08
C GLN A 263 -12.77 -20.76 24.32
N MET A 264 -11.84 -19.82 24.33
CA MET A 264 -11.67 -18.81 25.40
C MET A 264 -12.96 -17.99 25.60
N TYR A 265 -13.59 -17.49 24.53
CA TYR A 265 -14.85 -16.74 24.65
C TYR A 265 -16.03 -17.60 25.10
N THR A 266 -16.06 -18.88 24.71
CA THR A 266 -17.07 -19.83 25.18
C THR A 266 -16.92 -20.05 26.68
N GLN A 267 -15.71 -20.26 27.17
CA GLN A 267 -15.43 -20.42 28.60
C GLN A 267 -15.80 -19.15 29.38
N LEU A 268 -15.41 -17.98 28.87
CA LEU A 268 -15.72 -16.70 29.50
C LEU A 268 -17.23 -16.46 29.57
N SER A 269 -17.97 -16.78 28.53
CA SER A 269 -19.44 -16.70 28.54
C SER A 269 -20.07 -17.65 29.55
N GLN A 270 -19.51 -18.84 29.73
CA GLN A 270 -19.99 -19.77 30.74
C GLN A 270 -19.71 -19.28 32.18
N GLU A 271 -18.53 -18.73 32.44
CA GLU A 271 -18.19 -18.12 33.73
C GLU A 271 -19.12 -16.97 34.10
N LEU A 272 -19.49 -16.12 33.10
CA LEU A 272 -20.45 -15.03 33.32
C LEU A 272 -21.83 -15.58 33.69
N LYS A 273 -22.27 -16.65 33.02
CA LYS A 273 -23.55 -17.33 33.28
C LYS A 273 -23.60 -17.93 34.71
N GLU A 274 -22.48 -18.49 35.16
CA GLU A 274 -22.34 -19.02 36.53
C GLU A 274 -22.39 -17.91 37.59
N ARG A 275 -22.01 -16.70 37.25
CA ARG A 275 -22.13 -15.48 38.09
C ARG A 275 -23.55 -14.89 38.05
N GLY A 276 -24.48 -15.49 37.32
CA GLY A 276 -25.86 -15.00 37.19
C GLY A 276 -26.10 -13.95 36.11
N GLU A 277 -25.11 -13.79 35.20
CA GLU A 277 -25.23 -12.84 34.12
C GLU A 277 -25.90 -13.47 32.88
N GLU A 278 -26.78 -12.68 32.23
CA GLU A 278 -27.52 -13.12 31.06
C GLU A 278 -26.79 -12.85 29.73
N TRP A 279 -25.52 -12.44 29.78
CA TRP A 279 -24.77 -11.99 28.62
C TRP A 279 -23.73 -13.02 28.18
N GLU A 280 -23.66 -13.27 26.90
CA GLU A 280 -22.55 -13.99 26.25
C GLU A 280 -21.60 -13.00 25.60
N ILE A 281 -20.30 -13.25 25.70
CA ILE A 281 -19.25 -12.42 25.11
C ILE A 281 -18.71 -13.11 23.86
N ALA A 282 -18.55 -12.31 22.80
CA ALA A 282 -17.90 -12.75 21.57
C ALA A 282 -16.99 -11.64 21.02
N PRO A 283 -16.05 -11.95 20.13
CA PRO A 283 -15.34 -10.92 19.39
C PRO A 283 -16.31 -10.03 18.63
N LEU A 284 -16.01 -8.73 18.52
CA LEU A 284 -16.85 -7.75 17.81
C LEU A 284 -17.04 -8.13 16.35
N THR A 285 -15.96 -8.55 15.71
CA THR A 285 -15.97 -9.23 14.42
C THR A 285 -15.86 -10.73 14.69
N ASN A 286 -16.74 -11.54 14.12
CA ASN A 286 -16.69 -13.00 14.30
C ASN A 286 -15.36 -13.64 13.86
N GLU A 287 -14.38 -12.83 13.45
CA GLU A 287 -13.08 -13.24 12.95
C GLU A 287 -11.98 -12.35 13.52
N LEU A 288 -10.81 -12.95 13.74
CA LEU A 288 -9.57 -12.22 13.93
C LEU A 288 -9.29 -11.36 12.70
N ILE A 289 -8.99 -10.10 12.93
CA ILE A 289 -8.69 -9.14 11.87
C ILE A 289 -7.21 -9.28 11.51
N SER A 290 -6.89 -9.75 10.31
CA SER A 290 -5.52 -9.74 9.81
C SER A 290 -5.05 -8.31 9.52
N HIS A 291 -3.73 -8.11 9.46
CA HIS A 291 -3.17 -6.80 9.08
C HIS A 291 -3.70 -6.31 7.71
N HIS A 292 -3.86 -7.21 6.74
CA HIS A 292 -4.43 -6.88 5.43
C HIS A 292 -5.88 -6.41 5.51
N GLN A 293 -6.68 -7.06 6.36
CA GLN A 293 -8.08 -6.65 6.59
C GLN A 293 -8.15 -5.29 7.29
N MET A 294 -7.30 -5.07 8.30
CA MET A 294 -7.21 -3.79 8.99
C MET A 294 -6.77 -2.67 8.03
N ALA A 295 -5.75 -2.92 7.22
CA ALA A 295 -5.19 -1.96 6.28
C ALA A 295 -6.16 -1.55 5.14
N LEU A 296 -7.08 -2.45 4.74
CA LEU A 296 -8.07 -2.20 3.69
C LEU A 296 -9.41 -1.69 4.23
N SER A 297 -9.63 -1.74 5.55
CA SER A 297 -10.85 -1.24 6.16
C SER A 297 -10.74 0.27 6.39
N THR A 298 -11.63 1.04 5.80
CA THR A 298 -11.73 2.49 6.03
C THR A 298 -12.23 2.84 7.45
N HIS A 299 -12.87 1.87 8.10
CA HIS A 299 -13.31 1.95 9.50
C HIS A 299 -13.14 0.56 10.12
N ALA A 300 -12.59 0.47 11.31
CA ALA A 300 -12.38 -0.78 12.05
C ALA A 300 -13.66 -1.65 12.19
N ARG A 301 -14.84 -1.06 12.01
CA ARG A 301 -16.17 -1.71 12.05
C ARG A 301 -16.69 -2.16 10.69
N SER A 302 -16.00 -1.91 9.58
CA SER A 302 -16.55 -2.29 8.28
C SER A 302 -16.41 -3.81 8.10
N ARG A 303 -17.53 -4.51 8.28
CA ARG A 303 -17.69 -5.94 7.97
C ARG A 303 -17.46 -6.29 6.50
N ASP A 304 -17.08 -5.31 5.70
CA ASP A 304 -17.08 -5.39 4.25
C ASP A 304 -15.68 -5.49 3.64
N PHE A 305 -14.77 -6.23 4.29
CA PHE A 305 -13.45 -6.50 3.68
C PHE A 305 -13.58 -7.06 2.27
N GLN A 306 -14.51 -8.00 2.04
CA GLN A 306 -14.75 -8.58 0.72
C GLN A 306 -15.24 -7.54 -0.29
N ASN A 307 -16.12 -6.62 0.13
CA ASN A 307 -16.61 -5.54 -0.72
C ASN A 307 -15.49 -4.52 -1.00
N ASN A 308 -14.71 -4.14 0.00
CA ASN A 308 -13.56 -3.24 -0.19
C ASN A 308 -12.50 -3.83 -1.13
N LEU A 309 -12.20 -5.12 -0.98
CA LEU A 309 -11.33 -5.85 -1.90
C LEU A 309 -11.90 -5.89 -3.32
N LEU A 310 -13.20 -6.14 -3.45
CA LEU A 310 -13.88 -6.13 -4.75
C LEU A 310 -13.82 -4.73 -5.39
N TYR A 311 -14.10 -3.66 -4.64
CA TYR A 311 -13.98 -2.29 -5.14
C TYR A 311 -12.55 -1.95 -5.56
N LEU A 312 -11.55 -2.36 -4.79
CA LEU A 312 -10.15 -2.18 -5.15
C LEU A 312 -9.82 -2.90 -6.47
N ILE A 313 -10.22 -4.16 -6.61
CA ILE A 313 -10.02 -4.95 -7.83
C ILE A 313 -10.73 -4.31 -9.02
N LEU A 314 -12.00 -3.90 -8.87
CA LEU A 314 -12.76 -3.23 -9.93
C LEU A 314 -12.12 -1.91 -10.35
N THR A 315 -11.66 -1.10 -9.39
CA THR A 315 -10.95 0.15 -9.66
C THR A 315 -9.66 -0.13 -10.45
N PHE A 316 -8.90 -1.12 -10.02
CA PHE A 316 -7.66 -1.52 -10.69
C PHE A 316 -7.91 -2.01 -12.12
N ILE A 317 -8.91 -2.87 -12.30
CA ILE A 317 -9.33 -3.37 -13.62
C ILE A 317 -9.78 -2.20 -14.52
N THR A 318 -10.58 -1.28 -14.00
CA THR A 318 -11.08 -0.13 -14.76
C THR A 318 -9.94 0.79 -15.21
N LEU A 319 -9.00 1.10 -14.31
CA LEU A 319 -7.83 1.92 -14.62
C LEU A 319 -6.89 1.29 -15.67
N LEU A 320 -6.89 -0.02 -15.79
CA LEU A 320 -6.11 -0.73 -16.81
C LEU A 320 -6.87 -0.90 -18.13
N ILE A 321 -8.16 -1.25 -18.07
CA ILE A 321 -8.95 -1.55 -19.26
C ILE A 321 -9.29 -0.28 -20.03
N VAL A 322 -9.68 0.80 -19.37
CA VAL A 322 -10.09 2.04 -20.07
C VAL A 322 -8.96 2.59 -20.96
N PRO A 323 -7.73 2.79 -20.48
CA PRO A 323 -6.62 3.20 -21.34
C PRO A 323 -6.29 2.17 -22.43
N ALA A 324 -6.34 0.86 -22.11
CA ALA A 324 -6.04 -0.20 -23.06
C ALA A 324 -7.04 -0.24 -24.22
N VAL A 325 -8.34 -0.04 -23.96
CA VAL A 325 -9.38 0.08 -25.01
C VAL A 325 -9.18 1.34 -25.84
N ASN A 326 -8.87 2.47 -25.20
CA ASN A 326 -8.60 3.72 -25.89
C ASN A 326 -7.38 3.60 -26.84
N LEU A 327 -6.28 2.99 -26.34
CA LEU A 327 -5.11 2.72 -27.16
C LEU A 327 -5.41 1.74 -28.29
N SER A 328 -6.24 0.72 -28.07
CA SER A 328 -6.70 -0.22 -29.11
C SER A 328 -7.43 0.51 -30.23
N GLY A 329 -8.27 1.48 -29.93
CA GLY A 329 -8.93 2.35 -30.92
C GLY A 329 -7.95 3.15 -31.79
N ILE A 330 -6.96 3.76 -31.14
CA ILE A 330 -5.90 4.53 -31.82
C ILE A 330 -5.07 3.61 -32.74
N ILE A 331 -4.73 2.40 -32.27
CA ILE A 331 -3.99 1.41 -33.08
C ILE A 331 -4.84 0.95 -34.27
N SER A 332 -6.14 0.72 -34.07
CA SER A 332 -7.06 0.30 -35.12
C SER A 332 -7.13 1.32 -36.26
N GLY A 333 -7.33 2.61 -35.93
CA GLY A 333 -7.34 3.71 -36.93
C GLY A 333 -6.04 3.77 -37.72
N ARG A 334 -4.91 3.66 -37.03
CA ARG A 334 -3.59 3.64 -37.68
C ARG A 334 -3.37 2.43 -38.58
N MET A 335 -3.87 1.26 -38.18
CA MET A 335 -3.79 0.05 -39.00
C MET A 335 -4.59 0.20 -40.28
N GLU A 336 -5.72 0.90 -40.23
CA GLU A 336 -6.53 1.20 -41.44
C GLU A 336 -5.79 2.10 -42.42
N GLU A 337 -5.11 3.14 -41.94
CA GLU A 337 -4.28 4.03 -42.77
C GLU A 337 -3.12 3.28 -43.45
N ARG A 338 -2.56 2.26 -42.79
CA ARG A 338 -1.44 1.45 -43.28
C ARG A 338 -1.84 0.20 -44.08
N LEU A 339 -3.16 -0.08 -44.22
CA LEU A 339 -3.64 -1.26 -44.92
C LEU A 339 -3.10 -1.40 -46.36
N ALA A 340 -3.03 -0.26 -47.08
CA ALA A 340 -2.50 -0.25 -48.45
C ALA A 340 -1.01 -0.64 -48.49
N GLU A 341 -0.19 -0.09 -47.60
CA GLU A 341 1.23 -0.41 -47.47
C GLU A 341 1.43 -1.90 -47.13
N MET A 342 0.64 -2.42 -46.18
CA MET A 342 0.70 -3.84 -45.81
C MET A 342 0.21 -4.75 -46.93
N GLY A 343 -0.76 -4.32 -47.72
CA GLY A 343 -1.23 -5.01 -48.94
C GLY A 343 -0.10 -5.18 -49.95
N VAL A 344 0.63 -4.10 -50.23
CA VAL A 344 1.80 -4.12 -51.13
C VAL A 344 2.88 -5.07 -50.58
N ARG A 345 3.22 -5.00 -49.30
CA ARG A 345 4.22 -5.90 -48.68
C ARG A 345 3.80 -7.37 -48.74
N LYS A 346 2.51 -7.68 -48.59
CA LYS A 346 1.98 -9.04 -48.77
C LYS A 346 2.11 -9.50 -50.22
N ALA A 347 1.82 -8.63 -51.20
CA ALA A 347 1.99 -8.93 -52.61
C ALA A 347 3.45 -9.27 -52.99
N PHE A 348 4.42 -8.63 -52.30
CA PHE A 348 5.85 -8.94 -52.44
C PHE A 348 6.31 -10.12 -51.52
N GLY A 349 5.40 -10.92 -50.95
CA GLY A 349 5.70 -12.17 -50.28
C GLY A 349 5.92 -12.03 -48.75
N ALA A 350 5.63 -10.88 -48.12
CA ALA A 350 5.72 -10.79 -46.68
C ALA A 350 4.64 -11.65 -45.98
N SER A 351 5.06 -12.52 -45.05
CA SER A 351 4.12 -13.36 -44.32
C SER A 351 3.31 -12.54 -43.32
N LYS A 352 2.07 -12.98 -43.00
CA LYS A 352 1.22 -12.35 -41.98
C LYS A 352 1.92 -12.28 -40.63
N ARG A 353 2.69 -13.32 -40.26
CA ARG A 353 3.45 -13.34 -38.98
C ARG A 353 4.54 -12.27 -38.94
N THR A 354 5.24 -12.06 -40.06
CA THR A 354 6.28 -11.02 -40.13
C THR A 354 5.71 -9.63 -39.96
N LEU A 355 4.57 -9.31 -40.58
CA LEU A 355 3.88 -8.02 -40.44
C LEU A 355 3.30 -7.85 -39.04
N LEU A 356 2.70 -8.89 -38.45
CA LEU A 356 2.18 -8.86 -37.08
C LEU A 356 3.30 -8.60 -36.07
N ASN A 357 4.41 -9.35 -36.18
CA ASN A 357 5.55 -9.15 -35.28
C ASN A 357 6.14 -7.72 -35.39
N GLN A 358 6.18 -7.17 -36.59
CA GLN A 358 6.62 -5.78 -36.79
C GLN A 358 5.72 -4.81 -36.02
N VAL A 359 4.40 -4.92 -36.17
CA VAL A 359 3.43 -4.05 -35.48
C VAL A 359 3.52 -4.23 -33.95
N LEU A 360 3.65 -5.47 -33.49
CA LEU A 360 3.79 -5.74 -32.06
C LEU A 360 5.08 -5.14 -31.48
N VAL A 361 6.21 -5.21 -32.18
CA VAL A 361 7.46 -4.59 -31.73
C VAL A 361 7.35 -3.06 -31.74
N GLU A 362 6.73 -2.47 -32.76
CA GLU A 362 6.47 -1.02 -32.80
C GLU A 362 5.65 -0.57 -31.58
N ASN A 363 4.55 -1.25 -31.27
CA ASN A 363 3.72 -0.94 -30.11
C ASN A 363 4.44 -1.20 -28.80
N PHE A 364 5.22 -2.29 -28.71
CA PHE A 364 6.01 -2.59 -27.51
C PHE A 364 7.00 -1.48 -27.18
N VAL A 365 7.70 -0.93 -28.19
CA VAL A 365 8.64 0.18 -27.98
C VAL A 365 7.92 1.43 -27.48
N LEU A 366 6.78 1.79 -28.08
CA LEU A 366 5.97 2.93 -27.62
C LEU A 366 5.47 2.73 -26.19
N THR A 367 4.93 1.54 -25.89
CA THR A 367 4.46 1.19 -24.55
C THR A 367 5.60 1.22 -23.54
N PHE A 368 6.78 0.70 -23.89
CA PHE A 368 7.94 0.72 -23.01
C PHE A 368 8.37 2.17 -22.67
N CYS A 369 8.46 3.05 -23.68
CA CYS A 369 8.76 4.46 -23.46
C CYS A 369 7.70 5.14 -22.58
N GLY A 370 6.42 4.88 -22.86
CA GLY A 370 5.31 5.40 -22.05
C GLY A 370 5.35 4.88 -20.62
N SER A 371 5.66 3.60 -20.43
CA SER A 371 5.74 3.00 -19.11
C SER A 371 6.88 3.54 -18.27
N VAL A 372 8.06 3.76 -18.87
CA VAL A 372 9.19 4.39 -18.17
C VAL A 372 8.84 5.82 -17.74
N LEU A 373 8.22 6.59 -18.62
CA LEU A 373 7.75 7.95 -18.26
C LEU A 373 6.66 7.89 -17.20
N GLY A 374 5.75 6.91 -17.26
CA GLY A 374 4.70 6.69 -16.26
C GLY A 374 5.26 6.36 -14.89
N LEU A 375 6.32 5.54 -14.81
CA LEU A 375 7.01 5.26 -13.56
C LEU A 375 7.66 6.51 -12.97
N LEU A 376 8.31 7.34 -13.80
CA LEU A 376 8.91 8.61 -13.35
C LEU A 376 7.83 9.59 -12.85
N LEU A 377 6.68 9.66 -13.54
CA LEU A 377 5.54 10.45 -13.10
C LEU A 377 4.95 9.93 -11.79
N ALA A 378 4.76 8.61 -11.65
CA ALA A 378 4.28 8.00 -10.41
C ALA A 378 5.21 8.32 -9.24
N TRP A 379 6.51 8.16 -9.44
CA TRP A 379 7.51 8.51 -8.43
C TRP A 379 7.43 9.99 -8.04
N GLY A 380 7.29 10.90 -9.02
CA GLY A 380 7.11 12.32 -8.77
C GLY A 380 5.81 12.64 -8.01
N ILE A 381 4.69 12.01 -8.39
CA ILE A 381 3.40 12.18 -7.69
C ILE A 381 3.51 11.76 -6.23
N VAL A 382 4.11 10.60 -5.95
CA VAL A 382 4.28 10.11 -4.59
C VAL A 382 5.25 11.01 -3.80
N ARG A 383 6.34 11.47 -4.44
CA ARG A 383 7.36 12.30 -3.81
C ARG A 383 6.86 13.70 -3.44
N TRP A 384 6.00 14.30 -4.27
CA TRP A 384 5.48 15.65 -4.06
C TRP A 384 4.04 15.67 -3.52
N GLY A 385 3.29 14.61 -3.73
CA GLY A 385 1.93 14.43 -3.21
C GLY A 385 1.83 14.00 -1.75
N GLY A 386 2.94 13.60 -1.13
CA GLY A 386 3.19 13.19 0.24
C GLY A 386 1.99 13.13 1.18
N LEU A 387 1.78 14.18 1.96
CA LEU A 387 0.73 14.24 2.99
C LEU A 387 -0.69 14.07 2.41
N TRP A 388 -1.00 14.72 1.29
CA TRP A 388 -2.31 14.57 0.63
C TRP A 388 -2.58 13.10 0.25
N MET A 389 -1.57 12.38 -0.19
CA MET A 389 -1.72 10.97 -0.55
C MET A 389 -1.95 10.10 0.70
N LEU A 390 -1.26 10.37 1.80
CA LEU A 390 -1.47 9.66 3.06
C LEU A 390 -2.88 9.88 3.58
N ASP A 391 -3.38 11.11 3.57
CA ASP A 391 -4.74 11.44 3.97
C ASP A 391 -5.78 10.75 3.06
N ALA A 392 -5.60 10.83 1.73
CA ALA A 392 -6.45 10.15 0.76
C ALA A 392 -6.45 8.61 0.92
N LEU A 393 -5.38 8.04 1.49
CA LEU A 393 -5.25 6.62 1.80
C LEU A 393 -5.83 6.25 3.17
N GLY A 394 -6.35 7.24 3.93
CA GLY A 394 -6.96 7.04 5.24
C GLY A 394 -5.95 6.76 6.35
N PHE A 395 -4.72 7.29 6.25
CA PHE A 395 -3.81 7.36 7.38
C PHE A 395 -4.27 8.52 8.26
N SER A 396 -4.97 8.22 9.35
CA SER A 396 -5.65 9.20 10.21
C SER A 396 -4.71 10.22 10.87
N ASN A 397 -3.43 9.94 10.94
CA ASN A 397 -2.41 10.79 11.56
C ASN A 397 -1.63 11.63 10.54
N ALA A 398 -2.10 11.69 9.28
CA ALA A 398 -1.39 12.42 8.21
C ALA A 398 -1.27 13.93 8.50
N SER A 399 -2.20 14.50 9.28
CA SER A 399 -2.17 15.91 9.68
C SER A 399 -1.03 16.24 10.67
N GLU A 400 -0.54 15.25 11.41
CA GLU A 400 0.52 15.38 12.42
C GLU A 400 1.91 15.00 11.86
N VAL A 401 1.94 14.48 10.63
CA VAL A 401 3.16 14.04 9.97
C VAL A 401 3.86 15.21 9.28
N ASN A 402 5.11 15.46 9.64
CA ASN A 402 5.93 16.42 8.91
C ASN A 402 6.36 15.85 7.55
N MET A 403 6.46 16.73 6.54
CA MET A 403 6.95 16.36 5.20
C MET A 403 8.34 15.71 5.22
N GLU A 404 9.18 16.10 6.18
CA GLU A 404 10.52 15.52 6.36
C GLU A 404 10.47 14.04 6.74
N ASP A 405 9.51 13.64 7.57
CA ASP A 405 9.33 12.25 8.01
C ASP A 405 8.82 11.36 6.88
N PHE A 406 7.93 11.88 6.05
CA PHE A 406 7.50 11.17 4.84
C PHE A 406 8.65 11.02 3.84
N MET A 407 9.54 12.00 3.78
CA MET A 407 10.69 12.01 2.89
C MET A 407 11.78 11.03 3.33
N ALA A 408 11.96 10.81 4.63
CA ALA A 408 12.90 9.82 5.17
C ALA A 408 12.50 8.37 4.82
N THR A 409 11.27 8.17 4.41
CA THR A 409 10.73 6.87 3.96
C THR A 409 11.12 6.50 2.52
N GLY A 410 12.11 7.18 1.95
CA GLY A 410 12.55 6.99 0.56
C GLY A 410 12.87 5.55 0.15
N GLU A 411 13.28 4.70 1.10
CA GLU A 411 13.49 3.27 0.84
C GLU A 411 12.19 2.52 0.49
N MET A 412 11.04 2.94 1.03
CA MET A 412 9.74 2.37 0.69
C MET A 412 9.21 2.89 -0.65
N LEU A 413 9.59 4.11 -1.04
CA LEU A 413 9.20 4.69 -2.32
C LEU A 413 9.77 3.94 -3.51
N PHE A 414 10.81 3.15 -3.31
CA PHE A 414 11.45 2.37 -4.35
C PHE A 414 11.43 0.88 -4.01
N ALA A 415 10.30 0.22 -4.26
CA ALA A 415 10.18 -1.23 -4.22
C ALA A 415 10.43 -1.82 -5.63
N PRO A 416 11.68 -2.17 -6.01
CA PRO A 416 12.03 -2.52 -7.39
C PRO A 416 11.24 -3.72 -7.92
N VAL A 417 10.89 -4.66 -7.06
CA VAL A 417 10.07 -5.82 -7.42
C VAL A 417 8.65 -5.39 -7.78
N VAL A 418 8.03 -4.52 -6.99
CA VAL A 418 6.68 -3.99 -7.24
C VAL A 418 6.66 -3.19 -8.55
N PHE A 419 7.66 -2.32 -8.75
CA PHE A 419 7.84 -1.57 -9.99
C PHE A 419 8.00 -2.49 -11.19
N GLY A 420 8.87 -3.50 -11.10
CA GLY A 420 9.12 -4.47 -12.16
C GLY A 420 7.88 -5.29 -12.53
N CYS A 421 7.16 -5.80 -11.55
CA CYS A 421 5.91 -6.55 -11.76
C CYS A 421 4.83 -5.69 -12.40
N THR A 422 4.63 -4.46 -11.92
CA THR A 422 3.65 -3.53 -12.49
C THR A 422 4.00 -3.14 -13.91
N LEU A 423 5.28 -2.85 -14.19
CA LEU A 423 5.77 -2.56 -15.53
C LEU A 423 5.51 -3.73 -16.48
N LEU A 424 5.88 -4.95 -16.07
CA LEU A 424 5.66 -6.16 -16.87
C LEU A 424 4.17 -6.39 -17.16
N PHE A 425 3.32 -6.21 -16.15
CA PHE A 425 1.88 -6.37 -16.29
C PHE A 425 1.27 -5.34 -17.25
N CYS A 426 1.65 -4.07 -17.13
CA CYS A 426 1.23 -3.01 -18.06
C CYS A 426 1.70 -3.26 -19.50
N LEU A 427 2.95 -3.73 -19.68
CA LEU A 427 3.47 -4.12 -20.98
C LEU A 427 2.66 -5.26 -21.60
N LEU A 428 2.31 -6.27 -20.81
CA LEU A 428 1.52 -7.42 -21.27
C LEU A 428 0.12 -6.97 -21.72
N ILE A 429 -0.60 -6.21 -20.90
CA ILE A 429 -1.96 -5.76 -21.22
C ILE A 429 -1.97 -4.87 -22.47
N ASN A 430 -1.06 -3.90 -22.56
CA ASN A 430 -0.98 -3.03 -23.73
C ASN A 430 -0.60 -3.79 -25.00
N THR A 431 0.30 -4.78 -24.91
CA THR A 431 0.66 -5.63 -26.05
C THR A 431 -0.53 -6.49 -26.49
N LEU A 432 -1.29 -7.07 -25.55
CA LEU A 432 -2.50 -7.83 -25.85
C LEU A 432 -3.58 -6.94 -26.48
N SER A 433 -3.78 -5.72 -26.00
CA SER A 433 -4.70 -4.75 -26.59
C SER A 433 -4.33 -4.35 -28.02
N ALA A 434 -3.04 -4.29 -28.33
CA ALA A 434 -2.54 -4.03 -29.67
C ALA A 434 -2.67 -5.25 -30.60
N PHE A 435 -2.59 -6.45 -30.06
CA PHE A 435 -2.61 -7.69 -30.85
C PHE A 435 -3.92 -7.88 -31.60
N LEU A 436 -5.07 -7.68 -30.95
CA LEU A 436 -6.38 -7.95 -31.53
C LEU A 436 -6.66 -7.08 -32.78
N PRO A 437 -6.53 -5.72 -32.75
CA PRO A 437 -6.71 -4.88 -33.93
C PRO A 437 -5.72 -5.23 -35.06
N ALA A 438 -4.45 -5.45 -34.71
CA ALA A 438 -3.42 -5.78 -35.69
C ALA A 438 -3.74 -7.11 -36.41
N TRP A 439 -4.15 -8.13 -35.65
CA TRP A 439 -4.49 -9.44 -36.20
C TRP A 439 -5.74 -9.39 -37.08
N LEU A 440 -6.79 -8.66 -36.68
CA LEU A 440 -8.01 -8.49 -37.47
C LEU A 440 -7.72 -7.74 -38.78
N SER A 441 -6.96 -6.65 -38.73
CA SER A 441 -6.57 -5.89 -39.93
C SER A 441 -5.75 -6.72 -40.92
N LEU A 442 -4.85 -7.58 -40.45
CA LEU A 442 -4.05 -8.45 -41.29
C LEU A 442 -4.84 -9.63 -41.90
N ARG A 443 -6.05 -9.90 -41.47
CA ARG A 443 -6.94 -10.92 -42.08
C ARG A 443 -7.65 -10.41 -43.33
N LYS A 444 -7.79 -9.10 -43.54
CA LYS A 444 -8.46 -8.52 -44.71
C LYS A 444 -7.76 -8.97 -46.01
N PRO A 445 -8.51 -9.28 -47.08
CA PRO A 445 -7.97 -9.64 -48.39
C PRO A 445 -7.11 -8.52 -48.99
N ILE A 446 -6.10 -8.88 -49.78
CA ILE A 446 -5.16 -7.93 -50.40
C ILE A 446 -5.90 -6.91 -51.28
N VAL A 447 -6.88 -7.39 -52.08
CA VAL A 447 -7.67 -6.55 -53.00
C VAL A 447 -8.47 -5.48 -52.23
N GLU A 448 -9.09 -5.84 -51.12
CA GLU A 448 -9.84 -4.94 -50.25
C GLU A 448 -8.93 -3.90 -49.57
N SER A 449 -7.74 -4.36 -49.15
CA SER A 449 -6.70 -3.53 -48.51
C SER A 449 -6.14 -2.46 -49.50
N MET A 450 -6.11 -2.73 -50.80
CA MET A 450 -5.60 -1.81 -51.79
C MET A 450 -6.67 -0.83 -52.28
N ASN A 451 -7.97 -1.19 -52.23
CA ASN A 451 -9.08 -0.33 -52.71
C ASN A 451 -9.61 0.68 -51.70
N GLN A 452 -9.15 0.66 -50.44
CA GLN A 452 -9.60 1.59 -49.38
C GLN A 452 -8.98 3.01 -49.48
N LYS A 453 -8.19 3.33 -50.56
CA LYS A 453 -7.77 4.70 -50.88
C LYS A 453 -8.75 5.33 -51.85
N LYS A 454 -9.92 5.71 -51.38
CA LYS A 454 -10.72 6.76 -51.99
C LYS A 454 -11.21 7.71 -50.93
#